data_f8dd8fd77c4b9ac64023abf78762038e
#
_entry.id   f8dd8fd77c4b9ac64023abf78762038e
#
_cell.length_a   1.000
_cell.length_b   1.000
_cell.length_c   1.000
_cell.angle_alpha   90.00
_cell.angle_beta   90.00
_cell.angle_gamma   90.00
#
_symmetry.space_group_name_H-M   'P 1'
#
loop_
_entity.id
_entity.type
_entity.pdbx_description
1 polymer ?
#
loop_
_entity_poly.entity_id
_entity_poly.type
_entity_poly.pdbx_seq_one_letter_code
_entity_poly.pdbx_strand_id
1 'polypeptide(L)'
;MEQLANQLRQDLQIRFTDPVSIHQILRSKNIIAYFRPLEGLSGMAIKVSRLEKDTSYLFMLVNTAEGYCKQRFTACHELYHLLCQKDFNVSYDKVNLFDSTNAEERNANIFASYLLMPTMGIRQLIPADQQRKDSIKLGTIMMLEQNFRCSHNSMLIQLHDIGLISQTYMDAMKGNVKNMAREYGYSTELYEATNKTELVGDYNLKARELFDQNLISQAKYFSYLRDMDIYKDTQNAKEESNIG
;
A
#
# COMPACT_ATOMS: atom_id res chain seq x y z
N MET A 1 17.48 -0.41 -4.12
CA MET A 1 16.03 -0.29 -3.89
C MET A 1 15.55 1.15 -4.09
N GLU A 2 16.21 2.17 -3.53
CA GLU A 2 15.80 3.57 -3.71
C GLU A 2 15.66 3.97 -5.18
N GLN A 3 16.63 3.60 -6.03
CA GLN A 3 16.56 3.90 -7.46
C GLN A 3 15.34 3.28 -8.15
N LEU A 4 14.99 2.03 -7.82
CA LEU A 4 13.80 1.35 -8.36
C LEU A 4 12.50 2.03 -7.92
N ALA A 5 12.41 2.41 -6.65
CA ALA A 5 11.25 3.13 -6.11
C ALA A 5 11.10 4.52 -6.76
N ASN A 6 12.21 5.24 -6.91
CA ASN A 6 12.25 6.57 -7.55
C ASN A 6 11.88 6.47 -9.04
N GLN A 7 12.36 5.42 -9.75
CA GLN A 7 12.00 5.18 -11.14
C GLN A 7 10.50 4.95 -11.29
N LEU A 8 9.89 4.11 -10.44
CA LEU A 8 8.44 3.89 -10.47
C LEU A 8 7.65 5.18 -10.24
N ARG A 9 8.10 6.04 -9.32
CA ARG A 9 7.48 7.36 -9.10
C ARG A 9 7.58 8.25 -10.34
N GLN A 10 8.75 8.29 -11.00
CA GLN A 10 8.98 9.06 -12.22
C GLN A 10 8.13 8.56 -13.39
N ASP A 11 8.07 7.24 -13.61
CA ASP A 11 7.25 6.62 -14.66
C ASP A 11 5.77 6.98 -14.51
N LEU A 12 5.30 7.16 -13.29
CA LEU A 12 3.93 7.54 -12.96
C LEU A 12 3.74 9.04 -12.75
N GLN A 13 4.78 9.85 -12.98
CA GLN A 13 4.78 11.31 -12.83
C GLN A 13 4.37 11.77 -11.41
N ILE A 14 4.73 10.99 -10.38
CA ILE A 14 4.46 11.32 -8.98
C ILE A 14 5.63 12.14 -8.43
N ARG A 15 5.39 13.38 -8.00
CA ARG A 15 6.43 14.22 -7.39
C ARG A 15 6.95 13.58 -6.10
N PHE A 16 8.21 13.84 -5.76
CA PHE A 16 8.80 13.28 -4.54
C PHE A 16 8.13 13.77 -3.25
N THR A 17 7.52 14.94 -3.26
CA THR A 17 6.78 15.50 -2.12
C THR A 17 5.36 14.97 -1.98
N ASP A 18 4.81 14.31 -3.00
CA ASP A 18 3.42 13.86 -3.00
C ASP A 18 3.27 12.44 -2.43
N PRO A 19 2.18 12.13 -1.74
CA PRO A 19 1.88 10.76 -1.37
C PRO A 19 1.58 9.92 -2.62
N VAL A 20 2.03 8.66 -2.65
CA VAL A 20 1.67 7.75 -3.73
C VAL A 20 0.20 7.32 -3.62
N SER A 21 -0.50 7.23 -4.73
CA SER A 21 -1.80 6.58 -4.82
C SER A 21 -1.61 5.10 -5.17
N ILE A 22 -1.83 4.21 -4.21
CA ILE A 22 -1.73 2.76 -4.43
C ILE A 22 -2.67 2.33 -5.57
N HIS A 23 -3.91 2.80 -5.58
CA HIS A 23 -4.89 2.49 -6.62
C HIS A 23 -4.44 2.91 -8.02
N GLN A 24 -3.80 4.08 -8.13
CA GLN A 24 -3.26 4.55 -9.42
C GLN A 24 -2.13 3.62 -9.90
N ILE A 25 -1.24 3.19 -9.00
CA ILE A 25 -0.16 2.26 -9.33
C ILE A 25 -0.73 0.94 -9.80
N LEU A 26 -1.67 0.36 -9.04
CA LEU A 26 -2.30 -0.92 -9.36
C LEU A 26 -2.95 -0.91 -10.74
N ARG A 27 -3.73 0.14 -11.04
CA ARG A 27 -4.38 0.30 -12.35
C ARG A 27 -3.37 0.48 -13.49
N SER A 28 -2.36 1.33 -13.30
CA SER A 28 -1.34 1.59 -14.33
C SER A 28 -0.48 0.37 -14.67
N LYS A 29 -0.33 -0.56 -13.72
CA LYS A 29 0.44 -1.80 -13.87
C LYS A 29 -0.44 -3.03 -14.15
N ASN A 30 -1.74 -2.85 -14.37
CA ASN A 30 -2.72 -3.92 -14.61
C ASN A 30 -2.71 -4.99 -13.51
N ILE A 31 -2.57 -4.58 -12.25
CA ILE A 31 -2.61 -5.45 -11.08
C ILE A 31 -4.04 -5.51 -10.57
N ILE A 32 -4.58 -6.72 -10.45
CA ILE A 32 -5.85 -6.97 -9.78
C ILE A 32 -5.57 -7.11 -8.28
N ALA A 33 -6.10 -6.18 -7.47
CA ALA A 33 -5.87 -6.19 -6.04
C ALA A 33 -7.18 -6.26 -5.26
N TYR A 34 -7.21 -7.14 -4.27
CA TYR A 34 -8.35 -7.33 -3.39
C TYR A 34 -7.97 -6.90 -1.97
N PHE A 35 -8.61 -5.84 -1.51
CA PHE A 35 -8.51 -5.32 -0.16
C PHE A 35 -9.67 -5.88 0.65
N ARG A 36 -9.40 -6.56 1.78
CA ARG A 36 -10.45 -7.09 2.66
C ARG A 36 -9.90 -7.40 4.05
N PRO A 37 -10.77 -7.47 5.09
CA PRO A 37 -10.35 -7.97 6.38
C PRO A 37 -9.90 -9.43 6.29
N LEU A 38 -8.74 -9.74 6.88
CA LEU A 38 -8.14 -11.08 6.89
C LEU A 38 -7.62 -11.39 8.30
N GLU A 39 -7.50 -12.69 8.60
CA GLU A 39 -6.85 -13.18 9.80
C GLU A 39 -5.47 -13.78 9.47
N GLY A 40 -4.46 -13.43 10.27
CA GLY A 40 -3.15 -14.08 10.24
C GLY A 40 -2.25 -13.75 9.02
N LEU A 41 -2.70 -12.88 8.09
CA LEU A 41 -1.97 -12.48 6.90
C LEU A 41 -2.06 -10.96 6.74
N SER A 42 -0.96 -10.28 6.42
CA SER A 42 -0.96 -8.85 6.11
C SER A 42 -1.21 -8.57 4.62
N GLY A 43 -0.58 -9.35 3.75
CA GLY A 43 -0.72 -9.27 2.30
C GLY A 43 -0.22 -10.51 1.60
N MET A 44 -0.43 -10.56 0.30
CA MET A 44 0.05 -11.62 -0.57
C MET A 44 0.13 -11.11 -2.01
N ALA A 45 1.19 -11.50 -2.72
CA ALA A 45 1.32 -11.29 -4.15
C ALA A 45 1.32 -12.63 -4.89
N ILE A 46 0.70 -12.67 -6.07
CA ILE A 46 0.71 -13.83 -6.96
C ILE A 46 0.97 -13.33 -8.39
N LYS A 47 1.96 -13.94 -9.03
CA LYS A 47 2.24 -13.77 -10.45
C LYS A 47 1.99 -15.07 -11.18
N VAL A 48 1.09 -15.06 -12.16
CA VAL A 48 0.78 -16.21 -12.99
C VAL A 48 1.26 -15.94 -14.40
N SER A 49 2.29 -16.65 -14.84
CA SER A 49 2.81 -16.55 -16.21
C SER A 49 2.20 -17.65 -17.08
N ARG A 50 1.74 -17.30 -18.25
CA ARG A 50 1.19 -18.23 -19.23
C ARG A 50 2.30 -18.64 -20.20
N LEU A 51 2.64 -19.94 -20.23
CA LEU A 51 3.75 -20.49 -21.04
C LEU A 51 3.62 -20.24 -22.56
N GLU A 52 2.38 -20.10 -23.06
CA GLU A 52 2.10 -19.92 -24.49
C GLU A 52 1.97 -18.44 -24.93
N LYS A 53 1.88 -17.52 -24.01
CA LYS A 53 1.77 -16.07 -24.27
C LYS A 53 2.67 -15.36 -23.28
N ASP A 54 3.51 -14.48 -23.74
CA ASP A 54 4.39 -13.63 -22.90
C ASP A 54 3.57 -12.63 -22.06
N THR A 55 2.51 -13.14 -21.42
CA THR A 55 1.58 -12.38 -20.59
C THR A 55 1.56 -12.95 -19.18
N SER A 56 1.82 -12.09 -18.20
CA SER A 56 1.68 -12.41 -16.79
C SER A 56 0.45 -11.71 -16.20
N TYR A 57 -0.31 -12.46 -15.39
CA TYR A 57 -1.39 -11.91 -14.57
C TYR A 57 -0.86 -11.63 -13.18
N LEU A 58 -1.09 -10.44 -12.68
CA LEU A 58 -0.59 -9.95 -11.40
C LEU A 58 -1.77 -9.78 -10.44
N PHE A 59 -1.68 -10.43 -9.28
CA PHE A 59 -2.69 -10.36 -8.24
C PHE A 59 -2.07 -9.93 -6.92
N MET A 60 -2.83 -9.15 -6.14
CA MET A 60 -2.43 -8.70 -4.81
C MET A 60 -3.61 -8.85 -3.85
N LEU A 61 -3.32 -9.26 -2.63
CA LEU A 61 -4.26 -9.28 -1.51
C LEU A 61 -3.70 -8.42 -0.40
N VAL A 62 -4.54 -7.56 0.20
CA VAL A 62 -4.13 -6.67 1.29
C VAL A 62 -5.15 -6.74 2.42
N ASN A 63 -4.66 -6.92 3.65
CA ASN A 63 -5.49 -7.02 4.85
C ASN A 63 -5.94 -5.65 5.35
N THR A 64 -7.23 -5.39 5.31
CA THR A 64 -7.84 -4.15 5.78
C THR A 64 -8.23 -4.15 7.26
N ALA A 65 -8.08 -5.26 7.97
CA ALA A 65 -8.17 -5.31 9.43
C ALA A 65 -6.95 -4.69 10.13
N GLU A 66 -5.89 -4.39 9.38
CA GLU A 66 -4.71 -3.66 9.87
C GLU A 66 -4.87 -2.15 9.71
N GLY A 67 -4.06 -1.36 10.43
CA GLY A 67 -4.07 0.12 10.32
C GLY A 67 -3.78 0.58 8.89
N TYR A 68 -4.42 1.67 8.44
CA TYR A 68 -4.35 2.14 7.05
C TYR A 68 -2.91 2.37 6.56
N CYS A 69 -2.05 2.95 7.39
CA CYS A 69 -0.63 3.11 7.05
C CYS A 69 0.07 1.76 6.81
N LYS A 70 -0.30 0.70 7.57
CA LYS A 70 0.25 -0.63 7.40
C LYS A 70 -0.27 -1.28 6.12
N GLN A 71 -1.57 -1.12 5.79
CA GLN A 71 -2.12 -1.57 4.50
C GLN A 71 -1.35 -0.98 3.32
N ARG A 72 -1.03 0.32 3.38
CA ARG A 72 -0.25 1.01 2.35
C ARG A 72 1.18 0.47 2.22
N PHE A 73 1.82 0.23 3.37
CA PHE A 73 3.16 -0.35 3.39
C PHE A 73 3.16 -1.75 2.81
N THR A 74 2.22 -2.60 3.23
CA THR A 74 2.02 -3.95 2.68
C THR A 74 1.81 -3.91 1.17
N ALA A 75 0.92 -3.06 0.67
CA ALA A 75 0.70 -2.94 -0.77
C ALA A 75 1.99 -2.55 -1.53
N CYS A 76 2.79 -1.62 -1.00
CA CYS A 76 4.08 -1.26 -1.60
C CYS A 76 5.12 -2.39 -1.53
N HIS A 77 5.10 -3.17 -0.46
CA HIS A 77 5.93 -4.36 -0.30
C HIS A 77 5.59 -5.42 -1.36
N GLU A 78 4.31 -5.75 -1.52
CA GLU A 78 3.82 -6.68 -2.54
C GLU A 78 4.08 -6.18 -3.98
N LEU A 79 4.09 -4.86 -4.20
CA LEU A 79 4.48 -4.28 -5.49
C LEU A 79 5.93 -4.63 -5.86
N TYR A 80 6.84 -4.70 -4.89
CA TYR A 80 8.21 -5.13 -5.16
C TYR A 80 8.25 -6.56 -5.71
N HIS A 81 7.55 -7.49 -5.08
CA HIS A 81 7.49 -8.88 -5.53
C HIS A 81 6.91 -8.98 -6.95
N LEU A 82 5.85 -8.27 -7.24
CA LEU A 82 5.19 -8.31 -8.55
C LEU A 82 6.00 -7.66 -9.67
N LEU A 83 6.71 -6.56 -9.40
CA LEU A 83 7.30 -5.70 -10.43
C LEU A 83 8.84 -5.80 -10.51
N CYS A 84 9.51 -6.14 -9.41
CA CYS A 84 10.95 -6.02 -9.30
C CYS A 84 11.66 -7.36 -9.06
N GLN A 85 11.04 -8.29 -8.36
CA GLN A 85 11.63 -9.59 -8.07
C GLN A 85 11.66 -10.46 -9.34
N LYS A 86 12.86 -10.96 -9.70
CA LYS A 86 13.09 -11.66 -10.99
C LYS A 86 12.43 -13.03 -11.06
N ASP A 87 12.62 -13.87 -10.05
CA ASP A 87 12.17 -15.29 -10.04
C ASP A 87 10.95 -15.49 -9.13
N PHE A 88 9.98 -14.58 -9.25
CA PHE A 88 8.79 -14.58 -8.41
C PHE A 88 7.69 -15.48 -8.99
N ASN A 89 7.28 -16.52 -8.27
CA ASN A 89 6.16 -17.38 -8.65
C ASN A 89 4.97 -17.31 -7.68
N VAL A 90 5.19 -17.36 -6.38
CA VAL A 90 4.16 -17.17 -5.33
C VAL A 90 4.86 -16.77 -4.04
N SER A 91 4.44 -15.67 -3.41
CA SER A 91 4.85 -15.31 -2.06
C SER A 91 3.66 -15.39 -1.11
N TYR A 92 3.83 -16.05 0.03
CA TYR A 92 2.90 -16.02 1.15
C TYR A 92 3.62 -15.36 2.30
N ASP A 93 3.27 -14.12 2.63
CA ASP A 93 3.96 -13.46 3.72
C ASP A 93 3.03 -12.98 4.84
N LYS A 94 3.39 -13.42 6.04
CA LYS A 94 3.22 -12.56 7.20
C LYS A 94 4.27 -11.48 7.06
N VAL A 95 3.90 -10.28 6.66
CA VAL A 95 4.82 -9.15 6.65
C VAL A 95 5.25 -8.89 8.09
N ASN A 96 6.24 -9.64 8.54
CA ASN A 96 7.01 -9.32 9.71
C ASN A 96 8.06 -8.31 9.24
N LEU A 97 7.92 -7.07 9.65
CA LEU A 97 8.86 -5.96 9.39
C LEU A 97 10.33 -6.30 9.74
N PHE A 98 10.59 -7.48 10.29
CA PHE A 98 11.88 -7.91 10.85
C PHE A 98 12.35 -9.30 10.43
N ASP A 99 11.73 -9.97 9.44
CA ASP A 99 12.30 -11.21 8.95
C ASP A 99 13.50 -10.91 8.04
N SER A 100 14.67 -10.75 8.67
CA SER A 100 15.93 -10.42 8.01
C SER A 100 16.60 -11.63 7.34
N THR A 101 15.99 -12.80 7.35
CA THR A 101 16.60 -14.04 6.83
C THR A 101 16.48 -14.15 5.32
N ASN A 102 15.42 -13.58 4.72
CA ASN A 102 15.24 -13.57 3.28
C ASN A 102 15.67 -12.21 2.69
N ALA A 103 16.63 -12.24 1.75
CA ALA A 103 17.15 -11.05 1.10
C ALA A 103 16.05 -10.30 0.28
N GLU A 104 15.13 -11.04 -0.33
CA GLU A 104 14.04 -10.46 -1.12
C GLU A 104 13.03 -9.72 -0.24
N GLU A 105 12.68 -10.28 0.93
CA GLU A 105 11.80 -9.61 1.91
C GLU A 105 12.41 -8.29 2.41
N ARG A 106 13.70 -8.30 2.69
CA ARG A 106 14.42 -7.08 3.07
C ARG A 106 14.40 -6.06 1.94
N ASN A 107 14.62 -6.50 0.70
CA ASN A 107 14.54 -5.65 -0.48
C ASN A 107 13.15 -5.05 -0.66
N ALA A 108 12.10 -5.85 -0.46
CA ALA A 108 10.70 -5.41 -0.53
C ALA A 108 10.38 -4.36 0.54
N ASN A 109 10.84 -4.56 1.77
CA ASN A 109 10.68 -3.58 2.85
C ASN A 109 11.40 -2.26 2.55
N ILE A 110 12.63 -2.32 2.06
CA ILE A 110 13.42 -1.14 1.67
C ILE A 110 12.75 -0.42 0.49
N PHE A 111 12.31 -1.15 -0.52
CA PHE A 111 11.60 -0.60 -1.67
C PHE A 111 10.32 0.12 -1.25
N ALA A 112 9.50 -0.53 -0.40
CA ALA A 112 8.25 0.04 0.12
C ALA A 112 8.50 1.35 0.89
N SER A 113 9.56 1.38 1.73
CA SER A 113 9.96 2.59 2.46
C SER A 113 10.28 3.74 1.52
N TYR A 114 11.15 3.54 0.52
CA TYR A 114 11.51 4.59 -0.42
C TYR A 114 10.39 4.97 -1.39
N LEU A 115 9.52 4.03 -1.76
CA LEU A 115 8.35 4.33 -2.59
C LEU A 115 7.37 5.24 -1.86
N LEU A 116 7.10 4.97 -0.57
CA LEU A 116 6.23 5.80 0.24
C LEU A 116 6.90 7.12 0.66
N MET A 117 8.16 7.07 1.09
CA MET A 117 8.89 8.13 1.78
C MET A 117 10.25 8.41 1.09
N PRO A 118 10.25 8.97 -0.13
CA PRO A 118 11.48 9.20 -0.88
C PRO A 118 12.37 10.24 -0.18
N THR A 119 13.69 9.96 -0.13
CA THR A 119 14.68 10.84 0.53
C THR A 119 14.60 12.29 0.07
N MET A 120 14.47 12.52 -1.24
CA MET A 120 14.37 13.88 -1.79
C MET A 120 13.12 14.61 -1.30
N GLY A 121 11.95 13.90 -1.25
CA GLY A 121 10.70 14.49 -0.77
C GLY A 121 10.76 14.85 0.71
N ILE A 122 11.31 13.95 1.54
CA ILE A 122 11.51 14.21 2.97
C ILE A 122 12.36 15.48 3.16
N ARG A 123 13.53 15.54 2.50
CA ARG A 123 14.44 16.70 2.64
C ARG A 123 13.84 18.01 2.15
N GLN A 124 13.00 17.98 1.11
CA GLN A 124 12.32 19.18 0.60
C GLN A 124 11.24 19.71 1.56
N LEU A 125 10.58 18.82 2.31
CA LEU A 125 9.50 19.19 3.23
C LEU A 125 10.01 19.61 4.62
N ILE A 126 11.22 19.24 5.01
CA ILE A 126 11.81 19.63 6.29
C ILE A 126 12.26 21.11 6.22
N PRO A 127 11.84 21.98 7.17
CA PRO A 127 12.31 23.35 7.27
C PRO A 127 13.84 23.47 7.33
N ALA A 128 14.40 24.52 6.75
CA ALA A 128 15.85 24.70 6.63
C ALA A 128 16.57 24.71 7.98
N ASP A 129 15.95 25.24 9.04
CA ASP A 129 16.47 25.27 10.40
C ASP A 129 16.50 23.90 11.09
N GLN A 130 15.82 22.87 10.52
CA GLN A 130 15.70 21.53 11.07
C GLN A 130 16.46 20.47 10.23
N GLN A 131 17.22 20.85 9.23
CA GLN A 131 17.93 19.89 8.37
C GLN A 131 19.24 19.34 8.97
N ARG A 132 19.65 19.83 10.14
CA ARG A 132 20.79 19.26 10.86
C ARG A 132 20.36 17.97 11.56
N LYS A 133 21.35 17.08 11.77
CA LYS A 133 21.11 15.83 12.51
C LYS A 133 20.51 16.13 13.90
N ASP A 134 19.51 15.36 14.28
CA ASP A 134 18.79 15.47 15.58
C ASP A 134 18.14 16.86 15.84
N SER A 135 17.73 17.55 14.76
CA SER A 135 17.09 18.86 14.88
C SER A 135 15.63 18.87 14.41
N ILE A 136 15.11 17.75 13.93
CA ILE A 136 13.74 17.67 13.39
C ILE A 136 12.74 17.62 14.55
N LYS A 137 11.87 18.63 14.64
CA LYS A 137 10.84 18.69 15.69
C LYS A 137 9.76 17.65 15.51
N LEU A 138 9.16 17.19 16.61
CA LEU A 138 8.05 16.21 16.56
C LEU A 138 6.91 16.64 15.62
N GLY A 139 6.52 17.92 15.65
CA GLY A 139 5.50 18.44 14.74
C GLY A 139 5.87 18.29 13.26
N THR A 140 7.15 18.43 12.90
CA THR A 140 7.63 18.18 11.53
C THR A 140 7.57 16.70 11.18
N ILE A 141 7.93 15.80 12.11
CA ILE A 141 7.81 14.35 11.93
C ILE A 141 6.33 14.00 11.71
N MET A 142 5.41 14.53 12.53
CA MET A 142 3.97 14.33 12.37
C MET A 142 3.46 14.84 11.01
N MET A 143 3.91 16.01 10.57
CA MET A 143 3.56 16.55 9.25
C MET A 143 4.04 15.64 8.11
N LEU A 144 5.28 15.13 8.20
CA LEU A 144 5.83 14.22 7.18
C LEU A 144 5.05 12.91 7.10
N GLU A 145 4.72 12.28 8.26
CA GLU A 145 3.96 11.02 8.25
C GLU A 145 2.54 11.20 7.72
N GLN A 146 1.88 12.31 8.03
CA GLN A 146 0.57 12.64 7.48
C GLN A 146 0.63 12.90 5.97
N ASN A 147 1.65 13.65 5.51
CA ASN A 147 1.86 13.93 4.10
C ASN A 147 2.08 12.63 3.30
N PHE A 148 2.99 11.78 3.73
CA PHE A 148 3.31 10.53 3.04
C PHE A 148 2.35 9.38 3.36
N ARG A 149 1.45 9.57 4.33
CA ARG A 149 0.48 8.58 4.82
C ARG A 149 1.16 7.28 5.24
N CYS A 150 2.20 7.40 6.06
CA CYS A 150 2.96 6.29 6.63
C CYS A 150 2.83 6.23 8.16
N SER A 151 3.30 5.15 8.77
CA SER A 151 3.29 5.05 10.22
C SER A 151 4.41 5.89 10.85
N HIS A 152 4.18 6.37 12.07
CA HIS A 152 5.17 7.10 12.85
C HIS A 152 6.50 6.33 12.95
N ASN A 153 6.43 5.04 13.27
CA ASN A 153 7.62 4.20 13.36
C ASN A 153 8.35 4.08 12.01
N SER A 154 7.61 3.91 10.90
CA SER A 154 8.23 3.85 9.55
C SER A 154 8.91 5.18 9.20
N MET A 155 8.30 6.32 9.54
CA MET A 155 8.93 7.64 9.32
C MET A 155 10.19 7.80 10.16
N LEU A 156 10.18 7.43 11.44
CA LEU A 156 11.35 7.48 12.30
C LEU A 156 12.50 6.61 11.79
N ILE A 157 12.21 5.37 11.35
CA ILE A 157 13.20 4.48 10.75
C ILE A 157 13.77 5.12 9.47
N GLN A 158 12.93 5.65 8.59
CA GLN A 158 13.39 6.28 7.36
C GLN A 158 14.27 7.50 7.63
N LEU A 159 13.91 8.34 8.59
CA LEU A 159 14.73 9.50 8.99
C LEU A 159 16.09 9.07 9.57
N HIS A 160 16.13 7.97 10.32
CA HIS A 160 17.36 7.37 10.84
C HIS A 160 18.22 6.82 9.70
N ASP A 161 17.66 6.06 8.79
CA ASP A 161 18.37 5.41 7.68
C ASP A 161 18.98 6.42 6.70
N ILE A 162 18.30 7.56 6.49
CA ILE A 162 18.84 8.66 5.67
C ILE A 162 19.76 9.64 6.46
N GLY A 163 20.07 9.30 7.73
CA GLY A 163 21.05 9.98 8.57
C GLY A 163 20.60 11.30 9.17
N LEU A 164 19.29 11.62 9.16
CA LEU A 164 18.76 12.87 9.71
C LEU A 164 18.52 12.82 11.23
N ILE A 165 18.34 11.62 11.80
CA ILE A 165 18.23 11.44 13.24
C ILE A 165 19.12 10.29 13.72
N SER A 166 19.56 10.35 14.98
CA SER A 166 20.28 9.26 15.66
C SER A 166 19.31 8.23 16.27
N GLN A 167 19.82 7.05 16.64
CA GLN A 167 19.03 6.05 17.33
C GLN A 167 18.46 6.60 18.65
N THR A 168 19.26 7.32 19.41
CA THR A 168 18.82 7.93 20.69
C THR A 168 17.68 8.94 20.46
N TYR A 169 17.79 9.75 19.39
CA TYR A 169 16.77 10.72 19.02
C TYR A 169 15.49 10.02 18.57
N MET A 170 15.62 8.96 17.74
CA MET A 170 14.51 8.14 17.31
C MET A 170 13.75 7.55 18.52
N ASP A 171 14.48 7.00 19.50
CA ASP A 171 13.85 6.41 20.69
C ASP A 171 13.13 7.44 21.55
N ALA A 172 13.65 8.67 21.65
CA ALA A 172 13.02 9.78 22.35
C ALA A 172 11.73 10.28 21.67
N MET A 173 11.60 10.10 20.35
CA MET A 173 10.42 10.52 19.58
C MET A 173 9.30 9.47 19.55
N LYS A 174 9.52 8.26 20.06
CA LYS A 174 8.49 7.22 20.18
C LYS A 174 7.43 7.62 21.21
N GLY A 175 6.17 7.23 20.94
CA GLY A 175 5.07 7.49 21.88
C GLY A 175 3.72 7.01 21.35
N ASN A 176 2.66 7.47 22.00
CA ASN A 176 1.29 7.19 21.57
C ASN A 176 0.94 8.08 20.38
N VAL A 177 1.10 7.51 19.17
CA VAL A 177 0.93 8.26 17.91
C VAL A 177 -0.46 8.85 17.73
N LYS A 178 -1.53 8.20 18.22
CA LYS A 178 -2.89 8.74 18.12
C LYS A 178 -3.06 9.99 18.99
N ASN A 179 -2.45 10.03 20.17
CA ASN A 179 -2.45 11.22 21.01
C ASN A 179 -1.64 12.34 20.38
N MET A 180 -0.43 12.04 19.90
CA MET A 180 0.40 12.99 19.17
C MET A 180 -0.36 13.60 17.97
N ALA A 181 -1.00 12.76 17.16
CA ALA A 181 -1.79 13.24 16.00
C ALA A 181 -2.86 14.24 16.44
N ARG A 182 -3.63 13.94 17.49
CA ARG A 182 -4.65 14.86 18.03
C ARG A 182 -4.06 16.16 18.54
N GLU A 183 -2.94 16.11 19.28
CA GLU A 183 -2.23 17.29 19.78
C GLU A 183 -1.78 18.24 18.66
N TYR A 184 -1.39 17.68 17.52
CA TYR A 184 -1.02 18.45 16.32
C TYR A 184 -2.18 18.73 15.35
N GLY A 185 -3.44 18.40 15.72
CA GLY A 185 -4.63 18.68 14.94
C GLY A 185 -4.87 17.74 13.75
N TYR A 186 -4.24 16.56 13.72
CA TYR A 186 -4.42 15.56 12.68
C TYR A 186 -5.47 14.51 13.05
N SER A 187 -6.14 13.93 12.02
CA SER A 187 -7.00 12.76 12.17
C SER A 187 -6.19 11.52 12.57
N THR A 188 -6.84 10.61 13.31
CA THR A 188 -6.26 9.31 13.68
C THR A 188 -6.55 8.20 12.66
N GLU A 189 -7.33 8.48 11.62
CA GLU A 189 -7.73 7.49 10.58
C GLU A 189 -6.54 6.79 9.94
N LEU A 190 -5.41 7.49 9.79
CA LEU A 190 -4.17 6.94 9.26
C LEU A 190 -3.69 5.69 10.03
N TYR A 191 -3.99 5.62 11.32
CA TYR A 191 -3.53 4.54 12.23
C TYR A 191 -4.63 3.52 12.53
N GLU A 192 -5.79 3.64 11.91
CA GLU A 192 -6.95 2.79 12.17
C GLU A 192 -7.18 1.79 11.05
N ALA A 193 -7.75 0.63 11.39
CA ALA A 193 -8.17 -0.36 10.42
C ALA A 193 -9.33 0.21 9.58
N THR A 194 -9.29 0.01 8.27
CA THR A 194 -10.39 0.44 7.41
C THR A 194 -11.52 -0.55 7.39
N ASN A 195 -11.24 -1.85 7.57
CA ASN A 195 -12.18 -2.97 7.48
C ASN A 195 -13.03 -2.97 6.20
N LYS A 196 -12.61 -2.23 5.18
CA LYS A 196 -13.31 -2.12 3.90
C LYS A 196 -12.96 -3.29 3.00
N THR A 197 -13.94 -3.75 2.23
CA THR A 197 -13.74 -4.68 1.13
C THR A 197 -13.79 -3.91 -0.18
N GLU A 198 -12.74 -4.01 -0.99
CA GLU A 198 -12.61 -3.30 -2.26
C GLU A 198 -11.81 -4.12 -3.25
N LEU A 199 -12.28 -4.19 -4.51
CA LEU A 199 -11.54 -4.73 -5.64
C LEU A 199 -11.02 -3.61 -6.54
N VAL A 200 -9.72 -3.58 -6.75
CA VAL A 200 -9.06 -2.64 -7.67
C VAL A 200 -8.57 -3.42 -8.88
N GLY A 201 -8.84 -2.92 -10.09
CA GLY A 201 -8.43 -3.54 -11.35
C GLY A 201 -9.58 -3.67 -12.34
N ASP A 202 -9.35 -4.42 -13.41
CA ASP A 202 -10.27 -4.60 -14.52
C ASP A 202 -11.07 -5.93 -14.50
N TYR A 203 -11.04 -6.64 -13.38
CA TYR A 203 -11.70 -7.94 -13.24
C TYR A 203 -13.19 -7.89 -13.59
N ASN A 204 -13.90 -6.88 -13.07
CA ASN A 204 -15.33 -6.71 -13.33
C ASN A 204 -15.61 -6.39 -14.80
N LEU A 205 -14.77 -5.57 -15.42
CA LEU A 205 -14.88 -5.25 -16.84
C LEU A 205 -14.67 -6.50 -17.68
N LYS A 206 -13.65 -7.29 -17.40
CA LYS A 206 -13.38 -8.56 -18.10
C LYS A 206 -14.49 -9.58 -17.89
N ALA A 207 -15.02 -9.72 -16.69
CA ALA A 207 -16.16 -10.60 -16.43
C ALA A 207 -17.40 -10.16 -17.22
N ARG A 208 -17.64 -8.84 -17.30
CA ARG A 208 -18.73 -8.26 -18.08
C ARG A 208 -18.55 -8.47 -19.59
N GLU A 209 -17.36 -8.22 -20.12
CA GLU A 209 -17.03 -8.46 -21.52
C GLU A 209 -17.27 -9.93 -21.93
N LEU A 210 -16.82 -10.88 -21.10
CA LEU A 210 -17.05 -12.30 -21.34
C LEU A 210 -18.55 -12.65 -21.37
N PHE A 211 -19.35 -12.04 -20.51
CA PHE A 211 -20.79 -12.24 -20.46
C PHE A 211 -21.47 -11.63 -21.70
N ASP A 212 -21.15 -10.40 -22.09
CA ASP A 212 -21.72 -9.71 -23.23
C ASP A 212 -21.38 -10.41 -24.57
N GLN A 213 -20.20 -11.08 -24.60
CA GLN A 213 -19.78 -11.93 -25.72
C GLN A 213 -20.38 -13.33 -25.71
N ASN A 214 -21.26 -13.67 -24.75
CA ASN A 214 -21.85 -15.00 -24.53
C ASN A 214 -20.79 -16.11 -24.30
N LEU A 215 -19.60 -15.78 -23.82
CA LEU A 215 -18.54 -16.75 -23.49
C LEU A 215 -18.72 -17.38 -22.11
N ILE A 216 -19.50 -16.76 -21.26
CA ILE A 216 -19.90 -17.29 -19.94
C ILE A 216 -21.40 -17.15 -19.75
N SER A 217 -22.00 -18.08 -19.00
CA SER A 217 -23.42 -18.00 -18.64
C SER A 217 -23.68 -16.89 -17.62
N GLN A 218 -24.95 -16.44 -17.57
CA GLN A 218 -25.40 -15.47 -16.56
C GLN A 218 -25.11 -15.96 -15.12
N ALA A 219 -25.32 -17.24 -14.84
CA ALA A 219 -25.02 -17.83 -13.55
C ALA A 219 -23.53 -17.73 -13.20
N LYS A 220 -22.64 -17.95 -14.18
CA LYS A 220 -21.20 -17.83 -14.01
C LYS A 220 -20.77 -16.37 -13.82
N TYR A 221 -21.36 -15.44 -14.57
CA TYR A 221 -21.13 -14.00 -14.37
C TYR A 221 -21.51 -13.55 -12.96
N PHE A 222 -22.70 -13.91 -12.47
CA PHE A 222 -23.12 -13.61 -11.10
C PHE A 222 -22.27 -14.32 -10.03
N SER A 223 -21.74 -15.51 -10.32
CA SER A 223 -20.77 -16.17 -9.43
C SER A 223 -19.52 -15.31 -9.26
N TYR A 224 -18.95 -14.78 -10.34
CA TYR A 224 -17.79 -13.91 -10.27
C TYR A 224 -18.05 -12.62 -9.46
N LEU A 225 -19.22 -11.99 -9.65
CA LEU A 225 -19.58 -10.79 -8.88
C LEU A 225 -19.79 -11.10 -7.39
N ARG A 226 -20.32 -12.26 -7.06
CA ARG A 226 -20.55 -12.71 -5.68
C ARG A 226 -19.26 -13.09 -4.97
N ASP A 227 -18.36 -13.79 -5.65
CA ASP A 227 -17.06 -14.19 -5.11
C ASP A 227 -16.22 -12.96 -4.68
N MET A 228 -16.51 -11.79 -5.26
CA MET A 228 -15.87 -10.51 -4.96
C MET A 228 -16.66 -9.61 -4.00
N ASP A 229 -17.68 -10.13 -3.32
CA ASP A 229 -18.59 -9.39 -2.43
C ASP A 229 -19.31 -8.17 -3.09
N ILE A 230 -19.15 -7.97 -4.40
CA ILE A 230 -19.72 -6.84 -5.14
C ILE A 230 -21.24 -6.92 -5.20
N TYR A 231 -21.78 -8.13 -5.10
CA TYR A 231 -23.22 -8.34 -5.17
C TYR A 231 -23.97 -7.95 -3.90
N LYS A 232 -23.29 -7.88 -2.75
CA LYS A 232 -23.93 -7.48 -1.48
C LYS A 232 -24.24 -5.98 -1.46
N ASP A 233 -23.34 -5.16 -2.00
CA ASP A 233 -23.53 -3.70 -2.03
C ASP A 233 -24.68 -3.27 -2.95
N THR A 234 -24.93 -4.02 -4.04
CA THR A 234 -26.01 -3.72 -4.98
C THR A 234 -27.40 -4.15 -4.45
N GLN A 235 -27.50 -5.10 -3.54
CA GLN A 235 -28.77 -5.45 -2.90
C GLN A 235 -29.14 -4.43 -1.80
N ASN A 236 -28.19 -4.05 -0.97
CA ASN A 236 -28.42 -3.03 0.07
C ASN A 236 -28.83 -1.68 -0.54
N ALA A 237 -28.21 -1.27 -1.66
CA ALA A 237 -28.60 -0.05 -2.37
C ALA A 237 -30.01 -0.11 -3.01
N LYS A 238 -30.52 -1.30 -3.36
CA LYS A 238 -31.88 -1.47 -3.87
C LYS A 238 -32.93 -1.55 -2.76
N GLU A 239 -32.59 -2.05 -1.60
CA GLU A 239 -33.48 -2.04 -0.44
C GLU A 239 -33.64 -0.64 0.12
N GLU A 240 -32.59 0.19 0.15
CA GLU A 240 -32.68 1.59 0.54
C GLU A 240 -33.47 2.46 -0.47
N SER A 241 -33.46 2.13 -1.76
CA SER A 241 -34.23 2.85 -2.79
C SER A 241 -35.70 2.45 -2.86
N ASN A 242 -36.13 1.37 -2.21
CA ASN A 242 -37.52 0.91 -2.15
C ASN A 242 -38.26 1.32 -0.87
N ILE A 243 -37.60 2.06 0.05
CA ILE A 243 -38.17 2.56 1.32
C ILE A 243 -38.40 4.09 1.27
N GLY A 244 -38.23 4.71 0.10
CA GLY A 244 -38.44 6.15 -0.11
C GLY A 244 -39.72 6.47 -0.86
#